data_f9fb9381ebd14f50c4bc37439cd413f1
#
_entry.id   f9fb9381ebd14f50c4bc37439cd413f1
#
_cell.length_a   1.000
_cell.length_b   1.000
_cell.length_c   1.000
_cell.angle_alpha   90.00
_cell.angle_beta   90.00
_cell.angle_gamma   90.00
#
_symmetry.space_group_name_H-M   'P 1'
#
loop_
_entity.id
_entity.type
_entity.pdbx_description
1 polymer ?
#
loop_
_entity_poly.entity_id
_entity_poly.type
_entity_poly.pdbx_seq_one_letter_code
_entity_poly.pdbx_strand_id
1 'polypeptide(L)'
;MRSFEYYTPTKVIFGKDTHLKIGELLKDYNCHKVLIHYGSESAVKSGLIHEISNCLTEAGIDFVTLGGVVPNPRLSKVREGISLCQKESVDFILAVGGGSVIDSAKAIGYGVANPWTDVWNFFLKTEIPNACLPIGAIPTIAASGSEMSGSCVITNEDGWLKRGSTRSDLCRPKFTLMNPRLTYTLPEYQTESGCVDILLHTMERYFVNIETMEITDSISESLMQTVIYNARILLNEPGNYNARAEIMWAGSLSHNGLTGCGTGGGDWACHQLEHELGGLYDVTHGAGLAALWGSWARYVYDANPERFAQFATNIFDIPCFADYENTALAGIEAMEDFFRSIHMPTNLHELGLDLSDEQIHELAFKCSFEDTRTIGVFKQLNMKDMEKIYAMAR
;
A
#
# COMPACT_ATOMS: atom_id res chain seq x y z
N MET A 1 -21.68 9.87 10.40
CA MET A 1 -21.29 8.82 9.43
C MET A 1 -21.84 9.16 8.05
N ARG A 2 -21.00 9.21 7.01
CA ARG A 2 -21.45 9.42 5.61
C ARG A 2 -21.99 8.11 5.03
N SER A 3 -22.86 8.21 4.01
CA SER A 3 -23.31 7.03 3.26
C SER A 3 -22.12 6.37 2.54
N PHE A 4 -22.11 5.05 2.48
CA PHE A 4 -21.06 4.29 1.82
C PHE A 4 -21.59 3.01 1.19
N GLU A 5 -20.84 2.46 0.25
CA GLU A 5 -20.96 1.11 -0.26
C GLU A 5 -19.70 0.34 0.12
N TYR A 6 -19.88 -0.88 0.64
CA TYR A 6 -18.78 -1.77 0.98
C TYR A 6 -18.86 -3.05 0.14
N TYR A 7 -17.88 -3.26 -0.71
CA TYR A 7 -17.78 -4.41 -1.58
C TYR A 7 -16.32 -4.85 -1.67
N THR A 8 -16.02 -6.10 -1.26
CA THR A 8 -14.67 -6.66 -1.26
C THR A 8 -14.72 -8.13 -1.65
N PRO A 9 -14.87 -8.41 -2.97
CA PRO A 9 -15.16 -9.76 -3.48
C PRO A 9 -13.96 -10.71 -3.52
N THR A 10 -12.77 -10.27 -3.14
CA THR A 10 -11.57 -11.12 -3.16
C THR A 10 -11.75 -12.34 -2.27
N LYS A 11 -11.63 -13.55 -2.83
CA LYS A 11 -11.60 -14.80 -2.06
C LYS A 11 -10.26 -14.92 -1.34
N VAL A 12 -10.28 -14.90 -0.02
CA VAL A 12 -9.07 -15.06 0.80
C VAL A 12 -8.93 -16.51 1.24
N ILE A 13 -7.76 -17.10 0.98
CA ILE A 13 -7.37 -18.41 1.48
C ILE A 13 -6.12 -18.20 2.31
N PHE A 14 -6.27 -18.27 3.65
CA PHE A 14 -5.26 -17.90 4.61
C PHE A 14 -4.73 -19.12 5.37
N GLY A 15 -3.42 -19.20 5.58
CA GLY A 15 -2.78 -20.21 6.39
C GLY A 15 -1.54 -20.82 5.75
N LYS A 16 -0.95 -21.79 6.44
CA LYS A 16 0.27 -22.48 5.99
C LYS A 16 0.02 -23.19 4.65
N ASP A 17 0.98 -23.05 3.75
CA ASP A 17 1.05 -23.77 2.48
C ASP A 17 -0.14 -23.54 1.53
N THR A 18 -0.93 -22.48 1.77
CA THR A 18 -2.11 -22.15 0.95
C THR A 18 -1.77 -21.87 -0.50
N HIS A 19 -0.56 -21.36 -0.80
CA HIS A 19 -0.06 -21.11 -2.16
C HIS A 19 -0.01 -22.37 -3.03
N LEU A 20 0.10 -23.57 -2.43
CA LEU A 20 0.07 -24.84 -3.16
C LEU A 20 -1.30 -25.18 -3.74
N LYS A 21 -2.37 -24.49 -3.35
CA LYS A 21 -3.72 -24.65 -3.91
C LYS A 21 -3.93 -23.95 -5.26
N ILE A 22 -2.89 -23.30 -5.79
CA ILE A 22 -3.00 -22.44 -6.98
C ILE A 22 -3.54 -23.19 -8.20
N GLY A 23 -3.11 -24.42 -8.46
CA GLY A 23 -3.53 -25.19 -9.61
C GLY A 23 -5.04 -25.53 -9.60
N GLU A 24 -5.58 -25.92 -8.44
CA GLU A 24 -7.01 -26.18 -8.27
C GLU A 24 -7.81 -24.88 -8.45
N LEU A 25 -7.33 -23.82 -7.82
CA LEU A 25 -8.04 -22.55 -7.81
C LEU A 25 -8.14 -21.90 -9.20
N LEU A 26 -7.10 -21.99 -10.02
CA LEU A 26 -7.13 -21.47 -11.39
C LEU A 26 -8.07 -22.25 -12.31
N LYS A 27 -8.29 -23.54 -12.06
CA LYS A 27 -9.33 -24.33 -12.77
C LYS A 27 -10.74 -23.77 -12.52
N ASP A 28 -11.03 -23.32 -11.29
CA ASP A 28 -12.32 -22.68 -10.96
C ASP A 28 -12.57 -21.41 -11.79
N TYR A 29 -11.51 -20.76 -12.27
CA TYR A 29 -11.57 -19.57 -13.13
C TYR A 29 -11.44 -19.88 -14.62
N ASN A 30 -11.44 -21.16 -15.03
CA ASN A 30 -11.25 -21.60 -16.42
C ASN A 30 -9.97 -21.00 -17.06
N CYS A 31 -8.89 -20.88 -16.27
CA CYS A 31 -7.62 -20.41 -16.76
C CYS A 31 -6.94 -21.47 -17.62
N HIS A 32 -6.46 -21.07 -18.80
CA HIS A 32 -5.71 -21.93 -19.71
C HIS A 32 -4.22 -21.60 -19.69
N LYS A 33 -3.88 -20.31 -19.64
CA LYS A 33 -2.49 -19.86 -19.61
C LYS A 33 -2.30 -18.66 -18.70
N VAL A 34 -1.46 -18.83 -17.67
CA VAL A 34 -1.20 -17.81 -16.64
C VAL A 34 0.15 -17.12 -16.83
N LEU A 35 0.19 -15.79 -16.63
CA LEU A 35 1.44 -15.08 -16.39
C LEU A 35 1.78 -15.18 -14.90
N ILE A 36 2.91 -15.81 -14.54
CA ILE A 36 3.50 -15.70 -13.20
C ILE A 36 4.35 -14.42 -13.19
N HIS A 37 3.84 -13.38 -12.54
CA HIS A 37 4.52 -12.09 -12.41
C HIS A 37 5.12 -11.94 -11.02
N TYR A 38 6.43 -11.65 -10.93
CA TYR A 38 7.12 -11.64 -9.65
C TYR A 38 8.20 -10.55 -9.56
N GLY A 39 8.71 -10.32 -8.34
CA GLY A 39 9.74 -9.33 -8.08
C GLY A 39 11.13 -9.77 -8.55
N SER A 40 12.13 -9.45 -7.74
CA SER A 40 13.52 -9.81 -7.98
C SER A 40 13.78 -11.30 -7.70
N GLU A 41 15.04 -11.67 -7.58
CA GLU A 41 15.48 -13.07 -7.43
C GLU A 41 15.02 -13.77 -6.12
N SER A 42 14.48 -13.07 -5.12
CA SER A 42 14.12 -13.66 -3.83
C SER A 42 13.09 -14.80 -3.96
N ALA A 43 12.03 -14.58 -4.74
CA ALA A 43 11.00 -15.60 -4.97
C ALA A 43 11.52 -16.81 -5.78
N VAL A 44 12.54 -16.59 -6.63
CA VAL A 44 13.21 -17.66 -7.36
C VAL A 44 14.17 -18.43 -6.44
N LYS A 45 15.00 -17.70 -5.68
CA LYS A 45 16.00 -18.29 -4.78
C LYS A 45 15.37 -19.06 -3.62
N SER A 46 14.19 -18.65 -3.14
CA SER A 46 13.44 -19.38 -2.13
C SER A 46 12.78 -20.68 -2.64
N GLY A 47 12.75 -20.88 -3.95
CA GLY A 47 12.05 -22.02 -4.57
C GLY A 47 10.55 -21.79 -4.81
N LEU A 48 9.98 -20.67 -4.35
CA LEU A 48 8.55 -20.40 -4.44
C LEU A 48 8.00 -20.43 -5.89
N ILE A 49 8.73 -19.83 -6.83
CA ILE A 49 8.33 -19.83 -8.25
C ILE A 49 8.35 -21.27 -8.80
N HIS A 50 9.30 -22.11 -8.38
CA HIS A 50 9.37 -23.50 -8.78
C HIS A 50 8.20 -24.31 -8.22
N GLU A 51 7.85 -24.16 -6.95
CA GLU A 51 6.68 -24.80 -6.32
C GLU A 51 5.38 -24.43 -7.04
N ILE A 52 5.17 -23.14 -7.33
CA ILE A 52 4.01 -22.66 -8.09
C ILE A 52 3.98 -23.28 -9.49
N SER A 53 5.11 -23.29 -10.21
CA SER A 53 5.21 -23.87 -11.55
C SER A 53 4.88 -25.36 -11.56
N ASN A 54 5.31 -26.11 -10.55
CA ASN A 54 4.97 -27.52 -10.40
C ASN A 54 3.46 -27.72 -10.19
N CYS A 55 2.83 -26.94 -9.29
CA CYS A 55 1.38 -26.99 -9.08
C CYS A 55 0.59 -26.70 -10.36
N LEU A 56 1.05 -25.75 -11.19
CA LEU A 56 0.41 -25.44 -12.47
C LEU A 56 0.58 -26.57 -13.48
N THR A 57 1.77 -27.14 -13.58
CA THR A 57 2.07 -28.29 -14.45
C THR A 57 1.21 -29.49 -14.09
N GLU A 58 1.10 -29.83 -12.81
CA GLU A 58 0.25 -30.91 -12.30
C GLU A 58 -1.25 -30.64 -12.56
N ALA A 59 -1.65 -29.39 -12.56
CA ALA A 59 -3.01 -28.98 -12.88
C ALA A 59 -3.30 -28.96 -14.40
N GLY A 60 -2.28 -29.07 -15.27
CA GLY A 60 -2.39 -28.99 -16.72
C GLY A 60 -2.66 -27.56 -17.21
N ILE A 61 -2.15 -26.54 -16.50
CA ILE A 61 -2.28 -25.13 -16.85
C ILE A 61 -0.95 -24.64 -17.41
N ASP A 62 -0.97 -24.09 -18.62
CA ASP A 62 0.19 -23.47 -19.24
C ASP A 62 0.59 -22.17 -18.53
N PHE A 63 1.87 -21.82 -18.53
CA PHE A 63 2.33 -20.59 -17.95
C PHE A 63 3.52 -19.97 -18.67
N VAL A 64 3.66 -18.67 -18.51
CA VAL A 64 4.87 -17.89 -18.81
C VAL A 64 5.26 -17.09 -17.59
N THR A 65 6.51 -16.68 -17.51
CA THR A 65 7.05 -15.96 -16.36
C THR A 65 7.57 -14.59 -16.74
N LEU A 66 7.35 -13.61 -15.87
CA LEU A 66 7.94 -12.28 -15.98
C LEU A 66 8.38 -11.79 -14.60
N GLY A 67 9.67 -11.83 -14.33
CA GLY A 67 10.28 -11.31 -13.11
C GLY A 67 10.85 -9.91 -13.26
N GLY A 68 11.50 -9.45 -12.19
CA GLY A 68 12.26 -8.20 -12.19
C GLY A 68 11.44 -6.95 -11.84
N VAL A 69 10.29 -7.11 -11.19
CA VAL A 69 9.59 -5.96 -10.60
C VAL A 69 10.41 -5.42 -9.42
N VAL A 70 10.67 -4.13 -9.45
CA VAL A 70 11.35 -3.39 -8.38
C VAL A 70 10.34 -2.64 -7.50
N PRO A 71 10.71 -2.20 -6.28
CA PRO A 71 9.92 -1.24 -5.53
C PRO A 71 9.55 -0.03 -6.39
N ASN A 72 8.40 0.62 -6.12
CA ASN A 72 7.86 1.68 -6.99
C ASN A 72 7.75 1.22 -8.46
N PRO A 73 6.85 0.30 -8.81
CA PRO A 73 6.88 -0.49 -10.04
C PRO A 73 6.87 0.38 -11.28
N ARG A 74 7.72 0.04 -12.27
CA ARG A 74 8.01 0.86 -13.44
C ARG A 74 7.03 0.61 -14.59
N LEU A 75 6.67 1.69 -15.29
CA LEU A 75 5.80 1.63 -16.47
C LEU A 75 6.42 0.80 -17.60
N SER A 76 7.73 0.86 -17.78
CA SER A 76 8.45 0.04 -18.77
C SER A 76 8.22 -1.46 -18.55
N LYS A 77 8.27 -1.93 -17.29
CA LYS A 77 8.01 -3.33 -16.93
C LYS A 77 6.54 -3.72 -17.17
N VAL A 78 5.60 -2.82 -16.90
CA VAL A 78 4.19 -3.01 -17.22
C VAL A 78 3.98 -3.20 -18.73
N ARG A 79 4.58 -2.34 -19.59
CA ARG A 79 4.51 -2.45 -21.04
C ARG A 79 5.13 -3.74 -21.58
N GLU A 80 6.24 -4.19 -20.98
CA GLU A 80 6.84 -5.50 -21.27
C GLU A 80 5.84 -6.63 -20.98
N GLY A 81 5.19 -6.59 -19.82
CA GLY A 81 4.18 -7.58 -19.41
C GLY A 81 2.95 -7.59 -20.31
N ILE A 82 2.46 -6.42 -20.74
CA ILE A 82 1.36 -6.32 -21.69
C ILE A 82 1.72 -6.99 -23.02
N SER A 83 2.90 -6.69 -23.56
CA SER A 83 3.38 -7.26 -24.81
C SER A 83 3.55 -8.77 -24.73
N LEU A 84 4.09 -9.28 -23.61
CA LEU A 84 4.23 -10.71 -23.35
C LEU A 84 2.88 -11.42 -23.27
N CYS A 85 1.92 -10.88 -22.50
CA CYS A 85 0.59 -11.45 -22.38
C CYS A 85 -0.15 -11.52 -23.71
N GLN A 86 -0.07 -10.48 -24.53
CA GLN A 86 -0.68 -10.44 -25.86
C GLN A 86 -0.05 -11.50 -26.79
N LYS A 87 1.29 -11.56 -26.85
CA LYS A 87 2.02 -12.54 -27.67
C LYS A 87 1.68 -13.98 -27.30
N GLU A 88 1.61 -14.26 -26.01
CA GLU A 88 1.44 -15.61 -25.47
C GLU A 88 -0.03 -16.01 -25.25
N SER A 89 -0.98 -15.10 -25.52
CA SER A 89 -2.41 -15.30 -25.28
C SER A 89 -2.73 -15.67 -23.83
N VAL A 90 -2.14 -14.96 -22.89
CA VAL A 90 -2.36 -15.13 -21.44
C VAL A 90 -3.79 -14.69 -21.10
N ASP A 91 -4.50 -15.50 -20.31
CA ASP A 91 -5.88 -15.24 -19.88
C ASP A 91 -6.04 -14.97 -18.38
N PHE A 92 -4.96 -15.11 -17.60
CA PHE A 92 -4.93 -14.85 -16.17
C PHE A 92 -3.55 -14.34 -15.71
N ILE A 93 -3.49 -13.47 -14.71
CA ILE A 93 -2.22 -13.00 -14.14
C ILE A 93 -2.13 -13.42 -12.67
N LEU A 94 -1.05 -14.10 -12.30
CA LEU A 94 -0.73 -14.46 -10.93
C LEU A 94 0.43 -13.58 -10.43
N ALA A 95 0.14 -12.66 -9.52
CA ALA A 95 1.12 -11.81 -8.87
C ALA A 95 1.74 -12.55 -7.67
N VAL A 96 3.05 -12.79 -7.70
CA VAL A 96 3.79 -13.45 -6.62
C VAL A 96 4.82 -12.48 -6.04
N GLY A 97 4.47 -11.80 -4.96
CA GLY A 97 5.33 -10.74 -4.40
C GLY A 97 4.61 -9.76 -3.49
N GLY A 98 5.22 -8.61 -3.27
CA GLY A 98 4.65 -7.50 -2.52
C GLY A 98 3.71 -6.61 -3.36
N GLY A 99 3.28 -5.49 -2.76
CA GLY A 99 2.38 -4.52 -3.39
C GLY A 99 2.83 -4.06 -4.77
N SER A 100 4.13 -3.81 -4.97
CA SER A 100 4.68 -3.41 -6.27
C SER A 100 4.43 -4.43 -7.37
N VAL A 101 4.54 -5.73 -7.05
CA VAL A 101 4.26 -6.82 -8.00
C VAL A 101 2.77 -6.88 -8.31
N ILE A 102 1.94 -6.76 -7.28
CA ILE A 102 0.48 -6.82 -7.44
C ILE A 102 -0.02 -5.62 -8.25
N ASP A 103 0.50 -4.43 -7.99
CA ASP A 103 0.14 -3.22 -8.74
C ASP A 103 0.62 -3.28 -10.20
N SER A 104 1.84 -3.77 -10.44
CA SER A 104 2.32 -4.04 -11.79
C SER A 104 1.41 -5.04 -12.54
N ALA A 105 0.99 -6.12 -11.87
CA ALA A 105 0.05 -7.11 -12.43
C ALA A 105 -1.31 -6.49 -12.79
N LYS A 106 -1.84 -5.62 -11.92
CA LYS A 106 -3.08 -4.87 -12.18
C LYS A 106 -2.97 -3.97 -13.41
N ALA A 107 -1.85 -3.24 -13.50
CA ALA A 107 -1.58 -2.38 -14.65
C ALA A 107 -1.43 -3.19 -15.94
N ILE A 108 -0.74 -4.34 -15.90
CA ILE A 108 -0.67 -5.28 -17.04
C ILE A 108 -2.08 -5.73 -17.42
N GLY A 109 -2.89 -6.15 -16.44
CA GLY A 109 -4.27 -6.59 -16.65
C GLY A 109 -5.14 -5.54 -17.34
N TYR A 110 -5.00 -4.28 -16.95
CA TYR A 110 -5.64 -3.15 -17.64
C TYR A 110 -5.16 -3.01 -19.09
N GLY A 111 -3.85 -2.98 -19.33
CA GLY A 111 -3.29 -2.75 -20.65
C GLY A 111 -3.62 -3.87 -21.65
N VAL A 112 -3.64 -5.14 -21.20
CA VAL A 112 -4.02 -6.27 -22.06
C VAL A 112 -5.50 -6.22 -22.44
N ALA A 113 -6.37 -5.88 -21.49
CA ALA A 113 -7.82 -5.84 -21.71
C ALA A 113 -8.29 -4.58 -22.48
N ASN A 114 -7.43 -3.55 -22.62
CA ASN A 114 -7.74 -2.29 -23.31
C ASN A 114 -6.64 -1.97 -24.36
N PRO A 115 -6.48 -2.76 -25.41
CA PRO A 115 -5.34 -2.66 -26.34
C PRO A 115 -5.34 -1.43 -27.25
N TRP A 116 -6.39 -0.62 -27.22
CA TRP A 116 -6.55 0.59 -28.03
C TRP A 116 -5.98 1.86 -27.39
N THR A 117 -5.52 1.81 -26.14
CA THR A 117 -4.96 2.96 -25.44
C THR A 117 -3.68 2.61 -24.69
N ASP A 118 -2.81 3.58 -24.49
CA ASP A 118 -1.65 3.40 -23.62
C ASP A 118 -2.11 3.29 -22.16
N VAL A 119 -1.60 2.28 -21.45
CA VAL A 119 -1.96 2.01 -20.04
C VAL A 119 -1.71 3.21 -19.13
N TRP A 120 -0.73 4.07 -19.43
CA TRP A 120 -0.41 5.25 -18.64
C TRP A 120 -1.56 6.27 -18.60
N ASN A 121 -2.42 6.33 -19.64
CA ASN A 121 -3.58 7.22 -19.65
C ASN A 121 -4.56 6.96 -18.50
N PHE A 122 -4.61 5.71 -17.98
CA PHE A 122 -5.41 5.36 -16.79
C PHE A 122 -4.84 5.97 -15.50
N PHE A 123 -3.54 6.19 -15.44
CA PHE A 123 -2.83 6.81 -14.31
C PHE A 123 -2.82 8.33 -14.40
N LEU A 124 -2.85 8.89 -15.59
CA LEU A 124 -3.11 10.31 -15.84
C LEU A 124 -4.60 10.67 -15.65
N LYS A 125 -5.48 9.64 -15.52
CA LYS A 125 -6.94 9.79 -15.44
C LYS A 125 -7.56 10.52 -16.64
N THR A 126 -6.90 10.48 -17.78
CA THR A 126 -7.42 10.97 -19.06
C THR A 126 -8.36 9.96 -19.72
N GLU A 127 -8.21 8.70 -19.36
CA GLU A 127 -9.09 7.59 -19.74
C GLU A 127 -9.43 6.69 -18.54
N ILE A 128 -10.53 5.94 -18.63
CA ILE A 128 -10.98 5.00 -17.61
C ILE A 128 -10.95 3.59 -18.20
N PRO A 129 -10.29 2.61 -17.55
CA PRO A 129 -10.30 1.23 -18.05
C PRO A 129 -11.72 0.65 -17.95
N ASN A 130 -12.15 -0.05 -19.00
CA ASN A 130 -13.47 -0.72 -19.03
C ASN A 130 -13.39 -2.22 -18.76
N ALA A 131 -12.20 -2.80 -18.76
CA ALA A 131 -11.93 -4.21 -18.49
C ALA A 131 -10.55 -4.41 -17.84
N CYS A 132 -10.33 -5.57 -17.26
CA CYS A 132 -9.05 -6.00 -16.73
C CYS A 132 -8.97 -7.52 -16.84
N LEU A 133 -7.80 -8.08 -17.19
CA LEU A 133 -7.60 -9.52 -17.04
C LEU A 133 -7.80 -9.92 -15.57
N PRO A 134 -8.33 -11.12 -15.30
CA PRO A 134 -8.45 -11.60 -13.94
C PRO A 134 -7.06 -11.79 -13.30
N ILE A 135 -6.96 -11.43 -12.00
CA ILE A 135 -5.72 -11.42 -11.24
C ILE A 135 -5.90 -12.28 -10.00
N GLY A 136 -4.90 -13.09 -9.68
CA GLY A 136 -4.72 -13.71 -8.37
C GLY A 136 -3.46 -13.20 -7.69
N ALA A 137 -3.37 -13.27 -6.38
CA ALA A 137 -2.22 -12.80 -5.63
C ALA A 137 -1.69 -13.85 -4.65
N ILE A 138 -0.37 -13.94 -4.55
CA ILE A 138 0.37 -14.65 -3.49
C ILE A 138 1.31 -13.63 -2.85
N PRO A 139 0.86 -12.93 -1.79
CA PRO A 139 1.67 -11.91 -1.14
C PRO A 139 2.83 -12.54 -0.37
N THR A 140 4.03 -11.96 -0.56
CA THR A 140 5.25 -12.34 0.17
C THR A 140 5.74 -11.24 1.11
N ILE A 141 5.04 -10.12 1.15
CA ILE A 141 5.24 -8.98 2.07
C ILE A 141 3.86 -8.56 2.58
N ALA A 142 3.76 -8.33 3.87
CA ALA A 142 2.58 -7.72 4.48
C ALA A 142 2.82 -6.20 4.58
N ALA A 143 2.09 -5.41 3.81
CA ALA A 143 2.20 -3.95 3.74
C ALA A 143 0.95 -3.35 3.08
N SER A 144 1.01 -3.08 1.78
CA SER A 144 0.06 -2.28 1.00
C SER A 144 -1.40 -2.77 0.97
N GLY A 145 -1.70 -4.03 1.31
CA GLY A 145 -3.04 -4.60 1.16
C GLY A 145 -3.54 -4.66 -0.29
N SER A 146 -2.63 -4.56 -1.28
CA SER A 146 -2.99 -4.52 -2.70
C SER A 146 -3.71 -5.79 -3.17
N GLU A 147 -3.48 -6.93 -2.50
CA GLU A 147 -4.15 -8.20 -2.77
C GLU A 147 -5.67 -8.20 -2.52
N MET A 148 -6.18 -7.22 -1.76
CA MET A 148 -7.62 -7.04 -1.53
C MET A 148 -8.11 -5.65 -1.94
N SER A 149 -7.28 -4.84 -2.60
CA SER A 149 -7.57 -3.45 -2.96
C SER A 149 -7.91 -3.30 -4.44
N GLY A 150 -8.78 -2.34 -4.76
CA GLY A 150 -9.03 -1.86 -6.13
C GLY A 150 -8.11 -0.70 -6.53
N SER A 151 -7.06 -0.41 -5.76
CA SER A 151 -6.06 0.61 -6.08
C SER A 151 -4.89 0.00 -6.86
N CYS A 152 -4.22 0.83 -7.66
CA CYS A 152 -3.05 0.46 -8.43
C CYS A 152 -2.17 1.70 -8.60
N VAL A 153 -0.88 1.61 -8.24
CA VAL A 153 0.08 2.71 -8.33
C VAL A 153 1.30 2.25 -9.10
N ILE A 154 1.70 3.00 -10.13
CA ILE A 154 2.94 2.75 -10.89
C ILE A 154 3.74 4.04 -11.08
N THR A 155 5.02 3.87 -11.42
CA THR A 155 5.95 4.97 -11.66
C THR A 155 6.31 5.03 -13.14
N ASN A 156 6.06 6.17 -13.78
CA ASN A 156 6.58 6.46 -15.10
C ASN A 156 8.00 7.01 -14.97
N GLU A 157 8.97 6.34 -15.60
CA GLU A 157 10.37 6.75 -15.60
C GLU A 157 10.59 8.06 -16.36
N ASP A 158 9.69 8.42 -17.28
CA ASP A 158 9.69 9.74 -17.89
C ASP A 158 9.11 10.76 -16.91
N GLY A 159 9.98 11.58 -16.33
CA GLY A 159 9.67 12.56 -15.29
C GLY A 159 9.53 11.98 -13.88
N TRP A 160 9.77 10.68 -13.68
CA TRP A 160 9.68 10.03 -12.35
C TRP A 160 8.37 10.30 -11.62
N LEU A 161 7.27 10.07 -12.32
CA LEU A 161 5.92 10.34 -11.84
C LEU A 161 5.30 9.07 -11.23
N LYS A 162 5.18 9.01 -9.91
CA LYS A 162 4.45 7.94 -9.20
C LYS A 162 2.98 8.33 -9.08
N ARG A 163 2.09 7.59 -9.74
CA ARG A 163 0.67 7.93 -9.87
C ARG A 163 -0.23 6.73 -9.64
N GLY A 164 -1.35 6.96 -8.95
CA GLY A 164 -2.40 5.98 -8.76
C GLY A 164 -3.48 6.10 -9.83
N SER A 165 -3.95 4.98 -10.35
CA SER A 165 -5.13 4.91 -11.21
C SER A 165 -6.41 5.26 -10.43
N THR A 166 -7.52 5.48 -11.15
CA THR A 166 -8.84 5.53 -10.51
C THR A 166 -9.12 4.18 -9.86
N ARG A 167 -9.55 4.21 -8.59
CA ARG A 167 -9.92 2.98 -7.86
C ARG A 167 -11.03 2.25 -8.60
N SER A 168 -10.86 0.95 -8.83
CA SER A 168 -11.81 0.14 -9.58
C SER A 168 -11.80 -1.32 -9.10
N ASP A 169 -12.98 -1.93 -9.00
CA ASP A 169 -13.09 -3.36 -8.69
C ASP A 169 -12.70 -4.26 -9.89
N LEU A 170 -12.51 -3.69 -11.08
CA LEU A 170 -12.03 -4.41 -12.26
C LEU A 170 -10.65 -5.06 -12.01
N CYS A 171 -9.72 -4.34 -11.37
CA CYS A 171 -8.37 -4.82 -11.10
C CYS A 171 -8.22 -5.49 -9.72
N ARG A 172 -9.29 -5.54 -8.93
CA ARG A 172 -9.25 -6.20 -7.63
C ARG A 172 -8.97 -7.69 -7.83
N PRO A 173 -7.95 -8.27 -7.15
CA PRO A 173 -7.65 -9.70 -7.28
C PRO A 173 -8.87 -10.57 -6.99
N LYS A 174 -9.08 -11.58 -7.81
CA LYS A 174 -10.18 -12.56 -7.67
C LYS A 174 -9.99 -13.42 -6.43
N PHE A 175 -8.74 -13.71 -6.11
CA PHE A 175 -8.35 -14.43 -4.91
C PHE A 175 -6.97 -13.98 -4.42
N THR A 176 -6.71 -14.27 -3.15
CA THR A 176 -5.36 -14.17 -2.56
C THR A 176 -5.06 -15.43 -1.75
N LEU A 177 -3.87 -15.99 -1.96
CA LEU A 177 -3.34 -17.14 -1.23
C LEU A 177 -2.30 -16.63 -0.23
N MET A 178 -2.70 -16.49 1.02
CA MET A 178 -1.94 -15.81 2.06
C MET A 178 -1.28 -16.84 2.99
N ASN A 179 0.02 -17.05 2.82
CA ASN A 179 0.83 -17.89 3.69
C ASN A 179 1.82 -17.04 4.49
N PRO A 180 1.62 -16.80 5.80
CA PRO A 180 2.52 -15.99 6.61
C PRO A 180 3.99 -16.44 6.58
N ARG A 181 4.26 -17.73 6.35
CA ARG A 181 5.63 -18.24 6.23
C ARG A 181 6.42 -17.63 5.06
N LEU A 182 5.76 -17.18 4.00
CA LEU A 182 6.41 -16.55 2.86
C LEU A 182 7.05 -15.20 3.22
N THR A 183 6.72 -14.65 4.39
CA THR A 183 7.30 -13.39 4.89
C THR A 183 8.51 -13.62 5.82
N TYR A 184 8.89 -14.86 6.15
CA TYR A 184 9.96 -15.14 7.12
C TYR A 184 11.34 -14.68 6.67
N THR A 185 11.58 -14.64 5.37
CA THR A 185 12.87 -14.26 4.78
C THR A 185 12.99 -12.76 4.49
N LEU A 186 11.96 -11.97 4.84
CA LEU A 186 12.03 -10.52 4.68
C LEU A 186 13.11 -9.93 5.59
N PRO A 187 13.93 -9.00 5.07
CA PRO A 187 14.75 -8.16 5.94
C PRO A 187 13.90 -7.42 6.96
N GLU A 188 14.46 -7.17 8.13
CA GLU A 188 13.81 -6.41 9.22
C GLU A 188 13.24 -5.09 8.70
N TYR A 189 14.06 -4.27 8.04
CA TYR A 189 13.64 -3.00 7.47
C TYR A 189 12.39 -3.09 6.57
N GLN A 190 12.25 -4.16 5.79
CA GLN A 190 11.06 -4.35 4.93
C GLN A 190 9.83 -4.76 5.74
N THR A 191 10.01 -5.52 6.82
CA THR A 191 8.94 -5.88 7.73
C THR A 191 8.41 -4.66 8.46
N GLU A 192 9.30 -3.84 9.03
CA GLU A 192 8.98 -2.65 9.78
C GLU A 192 8.32 -1.59 8.89
N SER A 193 8.90 -1.35 7.71
CA SER A 193 8.31 -0.48 6.68
C SER A 193 6.90 -0.94 6.29
N GLY A 194 6.68 -2.25 6.17
CA GLY A 194 5.35 -2.81 5.91
C GLY A 194 4.36 -2.52 7.04
N CYS A 195 4.79 -2.63 8.30
CA CYS A 195 3.94 -2.28 9.45
C CYS A 195 3.55 -0.80 9.44
N VAL A 196 4.47 0.10 9.09
CA VAL A 196 4.16 1.54 8.93
C VAL A 196 3.14 1.75 7.83
N ASP A 197 3.30 1.14 6.67
CA ASP A 197 2.37 1.27 5.54
C ASP A 197 0.93 0.85 5.93
N ILE A 198 0.79 -0.27 6.66
CA ILE A 198 -0.50 -0.74 7.20
C ILE A 198 -1.12 0.29 8.15
N LEU A 199 -0.32 0.86 9.05
CA LEU A 199 -0.76 1.90 9.98
C LEU A 199 -1.21 3.15 9.21
N LEU A 200 -0.40 3.62 8.27
CA LEU A 200 -0.71 4.81 7.48
C LEU A 200 -1.98 4.63 6.62
N HIS A 201 -2.18 3.48 5.98
CA HIS A 201 -3.43 3.19 5.29
C HIS A 201 -4.66 3.29 6.20
N THR A 202 -4.53 2.89 7.46
CA THR A 202 -5.60 3.00 8.46
C THR A 202 -5.75 4.44 8.93
N MET A 203 -4.66 5.12 9.27
CA MET A 203 -4.64 6.50 9.75
C MET A 203 -5.19 7.49 8.71
N GLU A 204 -4.87 7.31 7.42
CA GLU A 204 -5.42 8.15 6.34
C GLU A 204 -6.96 8.10 6.28
N ARG A 205 -7.57 6.99 6.68
CA ARG A 205 -9.03 6.85 6.76
C ARG A 205 -9.59 7.25 8.12
N TYR A 206 -8.78 7.16 9.16
CA TYR A 206 -9.13 7.55 10.52
C TYR A 206 -9.17 9.08 10.68
N PHE A 207 -8.14 9.80 10.21
CA PHE A 207 -8.06 11.26 10.32
C PHE A 207 -8.94 11.94 9.28
N VAL A 208 -10.23 12.03 9.61
CA VAL A 208 -11.26 12.72 8.83
C VAL A 208 -12.18 13.52 9.77
N ASN A 209 -12.71 14.64 9.28
CA ASN A 209 -13.62 15.51 10.03
C ASN A 209 -15.07 15.03 9.92
N ILE A 210 -15.43 13.99 10.66
CA ILE A 210 -16.78 13.40 10.72
C ILE A 210 -17.14 13.10 12.18
N GLU A 211 -18.33 13.53 12.60
CA GLU A 211 -18.73 13.54 13.99
C GLU A 211 -18.95 12.14 14.61
N THR A 212 -19.40 11.15 13.84
CA THR A 212 -19.81 9.85 14.41
C THR A 212 -19.47 8.69 13.50
N MET A 213 -18.52 7.85 13.92
CA MET A 213 -18.11 6.61 13.22
C MET A 213 -17.65 5.54 14.21
N GLU A 214 -18.33 5.39 15.35
CA GLU A 214 -17.87 4.57 16.48
C GLU A 214 -17.41 3.16 16.07
N ILE A 215 -18.15 2.43 15.25
CA ILE A 215 -17.76 1.07 14.84
C ILE A 215 -16.56 1.07 13.90
N THR A 216 -16.50 2.02 12.94
CA THR A 216 -15.38 2.13 12.01
C THR A 216 -14.11 2.58 12.73
N ASP A 217 -14.24 3.50 13.67
CA ASP A 217 -13.15 3.97 14.52
C ASP A 217 -12.62 2.82 15.39
N SER A 218 -13.49 2.08 16.09
CA SER A 218 -13.10 0.94 16.93
C SER A 218 -12.38 -0.15 16.13
N ILE A 219 -12.82 -0.44 14.89
CA ILE A 219 -12.13 -1.37 13.99
C ILE A 219 -10.74 -0.86 13.65
N SER A 220 -10.62 0.42 13.30
CA SER A 220 -9.37 1.07 12.92
C SER A 220 -8.39 1.12 14.10
N GLU A 221 -8.89 1.49 15.28
CA GLU A 221 -8.12 1.57 16.53
C GLU A 221 -7.57 0.20 16.93
N SER A 222 -8.42 -0.85 16.94
CA SER A 222 -8.00 -2.22 17.24
C SER A 222 -7.00 -2.76 16.22
N LEU A 223 -7.15 -2.41 14.92
CA LEU A 223 -6.19 -2.78 13.88
C LEU A 223 -4.84 -2.13 14.14
N MET A 224 -4.79 -0.82 14.42
CA MET A 224 -3.54 -0.10 14.71
C MET A 224 -2.85 -0.65 15.96
N GLN A 225 -3.59 -0.88 17.05
CA GLN A 225 -3.04 -1.49 18.26
C GLN A 225 -2.44 -2.89 17.99
N THR A 226 -3.14 -3.72 17.20
CA THR A 226 -2.68 -5.06 16.81
C THR A 226 -1.37 -4.98 16.01
N VAL A 227 -1.27 -4.04 15.08
CA VAL A 227 -0.04 -3.85 14.28
C VAL A 227 1.12 -3.39 15.16
N ILE A 228 0.90 -2.38 16.02
CA ILE A 228 1.92 -1.85 16.95
C ILE A 228 2.45 -2.96 17.87
N TYR A 229 1.56 -3.78 18.42
CA TYR A 229 1.93 -4.88 19.31
C TYR A 229 2.75 -5.96 18.58
N ASN A 230 2.29 -6.41 17.41
CA ASN A 230 2.94 -7.50 16.68
C ASN A 230 4.23 -7.06 15.97
N ALA A 231 4.36 -5.79 15.55
CA ALA A 231 5.61 -5.24 15.04
C ALA A 231 6.73 -5.35 16.08
N ARG A 232 6.45 -5.00 17.36
CA ARG A 232 7.41 -5.15 18.45
C ARG A 232 7.81 -6.60 18.72
N ILE A 233 6.90 -7.56 18.53
CA ILE A 233 7.24 -8.99 18.62
C ILE A 233 8.21 -9.37 17.50
N LEU A 234 7.95 -8.92 16.27
CA LEU A 234 8.75 -9.28 15.08
C LEU A 234 10.18 -8.75 15.12
N LEU A 235 10.48 -7.67 15.84
CA LEU A 235 11.84 -7.20 16.09
C LEU A 235 12.70 -8.27 16.78
N ASN A 236 12.13 -9.00 17.74
CA ASN A 236 12.85 -9.99 18.54
C ASN A 236 12.65 -11.41 18.01
N GLU A 237 11.52 -11.68 17.41
CA GLU A 237 11.09 -12.98 16.92
C GLU A 237 10.64 -12.91 15.46
N PRO A 238 11.54 -12.65 14.48
CA PRO A 238 11.17 -12.43 13.07
C PRO A 238 10.47 -13.64 12.42
N GLY A 239 10.62 -14.85 12.98
CA GLY A 239 9.96 -16.07 12.56
C GLY A 239 8.68 -16.41 13.36
N ASN A 240 8.17 -15.51 14.19
CA ASN A 240 6.93 -15.75 14.95
C ASN A 240 5.73 -15.80 13.99
N TYR A 241 5.18 -17.02 13.83
CA TYR A 241 4.07 -17.26 12.87
C TYR A 241 2.84 -16.42 13.20
N ASN A 242 2.47 -16.33 14.48
CA ASN A 242 1.25 -15.62 14.87
C ASN A 242 1.38 -14.13 14.61
N ALA A 243 2.51 -13.53 14.97
CA ALA A 243 2.75 -12.11 14.69
C ALA A 243 2.78 -11.82 13.17
N ARG A 244 3.44 -12.67 12.36
CA ARG A 244 3.39 -12.58 10.89
C ARG A 244 1.97 -12.71 10.33
N ALA A 245 1.18 -13.62 10.91
CA ALA A 245 -0.21 -13.84 10.50
C ALA A 245 -1.09 -12.61 10.81
N GLU A 246 -0.98 -12.04 12.00
CA GLU A 246 -1.72 -10.84 12.39
C GLU A 246 -1.35 -9.65 11.51
N ILE A 247 -0.06 -9.38 11.28
CA ILE A 247 0.40 -8.30 10.40
C ILE A 247 -0.08 -8.52 8.96
N MET A 248 -0.01 -9.76 8.43
CA MET A 248 -0.45 -10.06 7.07
C MET A 248 -1.97 -9.83 6.90
N TRP A 249 -2.76 -10.24 7.89
CA TRP A 249 -4.21 -10.02 7.82
C TRP A 249 -4.58 -8.55 8.03
N ALA A 250 -3.93 -7.86 8.97
CA ALA A 250 -4.10 -6.42 9.17
C ALA A 250 -3.79 -5.61 7.90
N GLY A 251 -2.74 -6.00 7.15
CA GLY A 251 -2.41 -5.38 5.87
C GLY A 251 -3.56 -5.41 4.87
N SER A 252 -4.18 -6.56 4.70
CA SER A 252 -5.37 -6.68 3.83
C SER A 252 -6.55 -5.86 4.32
N LEU A 253 -6.83 -5.88 5.64
CA LEU A 253 -7.96 -5.14 6.22
C LEU A 253 -7.76 -3.62 6.18
N SER A 254 -6.53 -3.15 6.33
CA SER A 254 -6.21 -1.72 6.27
C SER A 254 -6.55 -1.08 4.93
N HIS A 255 -6.55 -1.85 3.83
CA HIS A 255 -6.72 -1.30 2.47
C HIS A 255 -7.87 -1.91 1.65
N ASN A 256 -8.63 -2.87 2.18
CA ASN A 256 -9.77 -3.46 1.48
C ASN A 256 -11.03 -2.57 1.46
N GLY A 257 -11.02 -1.45 2.17
CA GLY A 257 -12.11 -0.50 2.28
C GLY A 257 -12.86 -0.54 3.62
N LEU A 258 -12.61 -1.54 4.49
CA LEU A 258 -13.32 -1.70 5.76
C LEU A 258 -13.12 -0.49 6.68
N THR A 259 -11.87 -0.07 6.90
CA THR A 259 -11.51 1.10 7.73
C THR A 259 -11.93 2.44 7.11
N GLY A 260 -12.45 2.42 5.88
CA GLY A 260 -12.96 3.59 5.16
C GLY A 260 -14.48 3.72 5.15
N CYS A 261 -15.22 2.78 5.76
CA CYS A 261 -16.68 2.81 5.78
C CYS A 261 -17.20 4.05 6.52
N GLY A 262 -17.93 4.93 5.83
CA GLY A 262 -18.48 6.16 6.41
C GLY A 262 -17.51 7.35 6.49
N THR A 263 -16.22 7.19 6.12
CA THR A 263 -15.20 8.25 6.19
C THR A 263 -15.26 9.24 5.01
N GLY A 264 -15.91 8.87 3.93
CA GLY A 264 -15.91 9.65 2.68
C GLY A 264 -14.65 9.45 1.84
N GLY A 265 -13.86 8.39 2.12
CA GLY A 265 -12.71 8.00 1.31
C GLY A 265 -11.33 8.18 1.98
N GLY A 266 -11.23 8.95 3.06
CA GLY A 266 -9.97 9.22 3.77
C GLY A 266 -9.27 10.51 3.31
N ASP A 267 -8.20 10.89 4.01
CA ASP A 267 -7.42 12.12 3.77
C ASP A 267 -6.42 11.97 2.62
N TRP A 268 -5.55 10.98 2.70
CA TRP A 268 -4.52 10.64 1.70
C TRP A 268 -3.42 11.70 1.47
N ALA A 269 -3.33 12.71 2.30
CA ALA A 269 -2.33 13.76 2.11
C ALA A 269 -0.91 13.23 2.33
N CYS A 270 -0.68 12.46 3.39
CA CYS A 270 0.65 11.91 3.70
C CYS A 270 1.14 10.97 2.58
N HIS A 271 0.27 10.09 2.07
CA HIS A 271 0.60 9.23 0.92
C HIS A 271 0.92 10.02 -0.35
N GLN A 272 0.17 11.09 -0.63
CA GLN A 272 0.42 11.90 -1.82
C GLN A 272 1.75 12.66 -1.74
N LEU A 273 2.13 13.12 -0.54
CA LEU A 273 3.46 13.69 -0.29
C LEU A 273 4.55 12.61 -0.48
N GLU A 274 4.37 11.42 0.09
CA GLU A 274 5.34 10.32 -0.06
C GLU A 274 5.51 9.85 -1.51
N HIS A 275 4.47 9.88 -2.32
CA HIS A 275 4.56 9.50 -3.72
C HIS A 275 5.64 10.27 -4.48
N GLU A 276 5.86 11.53 -4.15
CA GLU A 276 6.92 12.32 -4.81
C GLU A 276 8.31 11.92 -4.31
N LEU A 277 8.46 11.59 -3.00
CA LEU A 277 9.70 11.01 -2.48
C LEU A 277 10.02 9.66 -3.12
N GLY A 278 9.03 8.75 -3.14
CA GLY A 278 9.17 7.45 -3.77
C GLY A 278 9.43 7.54 -5.29
N GLY A 279 8.85 8.53 -5.96
CA GLY A 279 9.07 8.78 -7.38
C GLY A 279 10.48 9.29 -7.70
N LEU A 280 10.94 10.34 -7.00
CA LEU A 280 12.21 11.02 -7.28
C LEU A 280 13.43 10.33 -6.66
N TYR A 281 13.30 9.81 -5.43
CA TYR A 281 14.44 9.30 -4.66
C TYR A 281 14.39 7.79 -4.44
N ASP A 282 13.37 7.11 -4.97
CA ASP A 282 13.19 5.64 -4.89
C ASP A 282 13.24 5.08 -3.46
N VAL A 283 12.77 5.86 -2.48
CA VAL A 283 12.73 5.45 -1.08
C VAL A 283 11.74 4.31 -0.85
N THR A 284 11.97 3.52 0.19
CA THR A 284 11.02 2.49 0.64
C THR A 284 9.75 3.16 1.15
N HIS A 285 8.59 2.80 0.58
CA HIS A 285 7.31 3.49 0.75
C HIS A 285 6.94 3.73 2.22
N GLY A 286 6.87 2.70 3.05
CA GLY A 286 6.51 2.87 4.46
C GLY A 286 7.53 3.68 5.26
N ALA A 287 8.83 3.61 4.92
CA ALA A 287 9.84 4.45 5.55
C ALA A 287 9.67 5.93 5.16
N GLY A 288 9.36 6.23 3.88
CA GLY A 288 9.01 7.57 3.43
C GLY A 288 7.76 8.12 4.13
N LEU A 289 6.75 7.28 4.33
CA LEU A 289 5.55 7.62 5.09
C LEU A 289 5.88 7.95 6.56
N ALA A 290 6.69 7.13 7.22
CA ALA A 290 7.11 7.35 8.60
C ALA A 290 7.84 8.69 8.76
N ALA A 291 8.76 9.00 7.83
CA ALA A 291 9.54 10.23 7.83
C ALA A 291 8.69 11.51 7.66
N LEU A 292 7.54 11.41 7.02
CA LEU A 292 6.66 12.57 6.75
C LEU A 292 5.52 12.72 7.76
N TRP A 293 5.03 11.60 8.33
CA TRP A 293 3.78 11.60 9.07
C TRP A 293 3.77 12.57 10.27
N GLY A 294 4.84 12.59 11.06
CA GLY A 294 4.91 13.47 12.24
C GLY A 294 4.83 14.96 11.88
N SER A 295 5.47 15.36 10.79
CA SER A 295 5.43 16.75 10.29
C SER A 295 4.06 17.09 9.71
N TRP A 296 3.45 16.17 8.92
CA TRP A 296 2.07 16.34 8.47
C TRP A 296 1.11 16.45 9.65
N ALA A 297 1.18 15.56 10.62
CA ALA A 297 0.29 15.53 11.77
C ALA A 297 0.37 16.84 12.56
N ARG A 298 1.59 17.35 12.85
CA ARG A 298 1.79 18.65 13.54
C ARG A 298 1.31 19.83 12.71
N TYR A 299 1.29 19.72 11.38
CA TYR A 299 0.79 20.79 10.52
C TYR A 299 -0.74 20.88 10.47
N VAL A 300 -1.43 19.75 10.70
CA VAL A 300 -2.88 19.66 10.48
C VAL A 300 -3.70 19.48 11.77
N TYR A 301 -3.10 19.07 12.90
CA TYR A 301 -3.86 18.69 14.11
C TYR A 301 -4.76 19.81 14.64
N ASP A 302 -4.37 21.08 14.46
CA ASP A 302 -5.14 22.26 14.87
C ASP A 302 -6.49 22.40 14.19
N ALA A 303 -6.71 21.73 13.06
CA ALA A 303 -8.00 21.69 12.38
C ALA A 303 -9.06 20.87 13.15
N ASN A 304 -8.63 19.87 13.92
CA ASN A 304 -9.49 19.10 14.82
C ASN A 304 -8.63 18.39 15.89
N PRO A 305 -8.22 19.12 16.97
CA PRO A 305 -7.39 18.55 18.03
C PRO A 305 -8.06 17.39 18.76
N GLU A 306 -9.40 17.39 18.88
CA GLU A 306 -10.17 16.34 19.53
C GLU A 306 -9.98 14.99 18.82
N ARG A 307 -9.90 14.95 17.48
CA ARG A 307 -9.67 13.75 16.70
C ARG A 307 -8.27 13.14 16.97
N PHE A 308 -7.26 13.99 17.09
CA PHE A 308 -5.92 13.57 17.48
C PHE A 308 -5.84 13.18 18.96
N ALA A 309 -6.59 13.80 19.84
CA ALA A 309 -6.70 13.41 21.24
C ALA A 309 -7.39 12.03 21.40
N GLN A 310 -8.44 11.76 20.62
CA GLN A 310 -9.07 10.43 20.54
C GLN A 310 -8.05 9.37 20.11
N PHE A 311 -7.27 9.65 19.07
CA PHE A 311 -6.19 8.78 18.62
C PHE A 311 -5.17 8.51 19.75
N ALA A 312 -4.70 9.55 20.43
CA ALA A 312 -3.76 9.44 21.54
C ALA A 312 -4.28 8.53 22.68
N THR A 313 -5.53 8.73 23.06
CA THR A 313 -6.17 7.99 24.14
C THR A 313 -6.43 6.55 23.73
N ASN A 314 -7.01 6.31 22.55
CA ASN A 314 -7.47 4.98 22.19
C ASN A 314 -6.34 4.08 21.64
N ILE A 315 -5.25 4.63 21.11
CA ILE A 315 -4.13 3.84 20.60
C ILE A 315 -3.01 3.66 21.60
N PHE A 316 -2.72 4.70 22.40
CA PHE A 316 -1.57 4.74 23.30
C PHE A 316 -1.92 4.84 24.78
N ASP A 317 -3.21 4.73 25.13
CA ASP A 317 -3.70 4.86 26.53
C ASP A 317 -3.29 6.18 27.19
N ILE A 318 -3.06 7.24 26.40
CA ILE A 318 -2.69 8.57 26.92
C ILE A 318 -3.94 9.18 27.55
N PRO A 319 -3.89 9.59 28.83
CA PRO A 319 -5.04 10.24 29.47
C PRO A 319 -5.48 11.50 28.68
N CYS A 320 -6.79 11.62 28.41
CA CYS A 320 -7.30 12.83 27.82
C CYS A 320 -7.21 13.98 28.81
N PHE A 321 -6.35 14.97 28.53
CA PHE A 321 -6.26 16.19 29.30
C PHE A 321 -7.46 17.11 29.00
N ALA A 322 -7.71 18.07 29.87
CA ALA A 322 -8.75 19.08 29.65
C ALA A 322 -8.49 19.90 28.37
N ASP A 323 -7.25 19.95 27.93
CA ASP A 323 -6.77 20.56 26.70
C ASP A 323 -6.49 19.46 25.65
N TYR A 324 -7.31 19.39 24.62
CA TYR A 324 -7.15 18.45 23.52
C TYR A 324 -5.83 18.65 22.73
N GLU A 325 -5.30 19.88 22.65
CA GLU A 325 -4.06 20.15 21.92
C GLU A 325 -2.87 19.43 22.56
N ASN A 326 -2.74 19.49 23.88
CA ASN A 326 -1.67 18.78 24.58
C ASN A 326 -1.81 17.27 24.44
N THR A 327 -3.02 16.74 24.52
CA THR A 327 -3.28 15.30 24.30
C THR A 327 -2.96 14.89 22.86
N ALA A 328 -3.34 15.70 21.88
CA ALA A 328 -3.05 15.47 20.46
C ALA A 328 -1.54 15.41 20.20
N LEU A 329 -0.79 16.38 20.69
CA LEU A 329 0.68 16.45 20.53
C LEU A 329 1.37 15.24 21.19
N ALA A 330 0.92 14.83 22.39
CA ALA A 330 1.43 13.65 23.05
C ALA A 330 1.16 12.35 22.23
N GLY A 331 0.01 12.25 21.56
CA GLY A 331 -0.30 11.14 20.66
C GLY A 331 0.57 11.13 19.41
N ILE A 332 0.88 12.29 18.83
CA ILE A 332 1.80 12.43 17.69
C ILE A 332 3.20 11.97 18.11
N GLU A 333 3.70 12.42 19.26
CA GLU A 333 4.99 12.02 19.80
C GLU A 333 5.05 10.51 20.06
N ALA A 334 4.01 9.92 20.66
CA ALA A 334 3.95 8.50 20.92
C ALA A 334 4.02 7.64 19.66
N MET A 335 3.41 8.09 18.55
CA MET A 335 3.51 7.39 17.27
C MET A 335 4.91 7.51 16.66
N GLU A 336 5.55 8.69 16.73
CA GLU A 336 6.94 8.84 16.30
C GLU A 336 7.90 7.98 17.15
N ASP A 337 7.68 7.91 18.46
CA ASP A 337 8.45 7.03 19.35
C ASP A 337 8.24 5.56 19.00
N PHE A 338 7.03 5.18 18.61
CA PHE A 338 6.78 3.84 18.08
C PHE A 338 7.60 3.62 16.78
N PHE A 339 7.58 4.55 15.81
CA PHE A 339 8.37 4.42 14.58
C PHE A 339 9.87 4.29 14.89
N ARG A 340 10.42 5.11 15.76
CA ARG A 340 11.83 4.98 16.22
C ARG A 340 12.09 3.62 16.87
N SER A 341 11.14 3.12 17.67
CA SER A 341 11.27 1.83 18.36
C SER A 341 11.35 0.62 17.43
N ILE A 342 10.87 0.77 16.20
CA ILE A 342 10.95 -0.24 15.13
C ILE A 342 11.94 0.18 14.03
N HIS A 343 12.92 1.03 14.36
CA HIS A 343 14.00 1.49 13.49
C HIS A 343 13.53 2.20 12.19
N MET A 344 12.34 2.82 12.22
CA MET A 344 11.84 3.62 11.12
C MET A 344 12.16 5.11 11.29
N PRO A 345 12.52 5.80 10.20
CA PRO A 345 12.86 7.22 10.25
C PRO A 345 11.64 8.08 10.60
N THR A 346 11.84 9.18 11.31
CA THR A 346 10.80 10.16 11.66
C THR A 346 11.00 11.51 11.00
N ASN A 347 12.01 11.63 10.15
CA ASN A 347 12.30 12.81 9.33
C ASN A 347 13.09 12.41 8.07
N LEU A 348 13.27 13.36 7.14
CA LEU A 348 13.94 13.10 5.85
C LEU A 348 15.44 12.85 6.01
N HIS A 349 16.10 13.50 6.99
CA HIS A 349 17.52 13.26 7.27
C HIS A 349 17.74 11.80 7.73
N GLU A 350 16.94 11.30 8.66
CA GLU A 350 16.99 9.89 9.10
C GLU A 350 16.66 8.90 7.96
N LEU A 351 15.83 9.33 6.99
CA LEU A 351 15.55 8.56 5.76
C LEU A 351 16.76 8.55 4.80
N GLY A 352 17.79 9.36 5.05
CA GLY A 352 18.98 9.52 4.23
C GLY A 352 18.85 10.58 3.14
N LEU A 353 17.92 11.53 3.30
CA LEU A 353 17.67 12.62 2.35
C LEU A 353 17.97 13.98 2.98
N ASP A 354 19.04 14.64 2.52
CA ASP A 354 19.37 16.02 2.87
C ASP A 354 18.94 16.93 1.71
N LEU A 355 17.68 17.39 1.75
CA LEU A 355 17.07 18.12 0.65
C LEU A 355 17.31 19.64 0.75
N SER A 356 17.65 20.27 -0.39
CA SER A 356 17.68 21.72 -0.53
C SER A 356 16.27 22.33 -0.62
N ASP A 357 16.17 23.65 -0.49
CA ASP A 357 14.89 24.34 -0.65
C ASP A 357 14.33 24.20 -2.06
N GLU A 358 15.18 24.13 -3.10
CA GLU A 358 14.78 23.89 -4.49
C GLU A 358 14.20 22.47 -4.67
N GLN A 359 14.78 21.46 -4.03
CA GLN A 359 14.28 20.10 -4.07
C GLN A 359 12.93 19.95 -3.32
N ILE A 360 12.78 20.63 -2.17
CA ILE A 360 11.51 20.74 -1.46
C ILE A 360 10.44 21.40 -2.33
N HIS A 361 10.80 22.49 -3.01
CA HIS A 361 9.90 23.15 -3.96
C HIS A 361 9.50 22.21 -5.11
N GLU A 362 10.45 21.47 -5.69
CA GLU A 362 10.16 20.48 -6.74
C GLU A 362 9.16 19.40 -6.27
N LEU A 363 9.36 18.85 -5.07
CA LEU A 363 8.42 17.89 -4.48
C LEU A 363 7.01 18.46 -4.36
N ALA A 364 6.88 19.66 -3.79
CA ALA A 364 5.59 20.32 -3.61
C ALA A 364 4.94 20.70 -4.95
N PHE A 365 5.72 21.17 -5.92
CA PHE A 365 5.25 21.50 -7.26
C PHE A 365 4.70 20.26 -7.99
N LYS A 366 5.39 19.12 -7.93
CA LYS A 366 4.91 17.84 -8.49
C LYS A 366 3.69 17.32 -7.75
N CYS A 367 3.69 17.37 -6.42
CA CYS A 367 2.56 16.93 -5.59
C CYS A 367 1.32 17.76 -5.84
N SER A 368 1.45 19.07 -6.06
CA SER A 368 0.35 19.98 -6.37
C SER A 368 -0.08 19.98 -7.84
N PHE A 369 0.53 19.14 -8.70
CA PHE A 369 0.33 19.15 -10.14
C PHE A 369 0.53 20.56 -10.72
N GLU A 370 1.73 21.11 -10.52
CA GLU A 370 2.10 22.45 -10.99
C GLU A 370 1.20 23.56 -10.38
N ASP A 371 0.94 23.46 -9.06
CA ASP A 371 0.08 24.38 -8.31
C ASP A 371 -1.37 24.46 -8.79
N THR A 372 -1.87 23.36 -9.41
CA THR A 372 -3.24 23.29 -9.93
C THR A 372 -4.22 22.54 -9.04
N ARG A 373 -3.73 21.81 -8.01
CA ARG A 373 -4.57 21.07 -7.06
C ARG A 373 -4.16 21.29 -5.60
N THR A 374 -5.12 21.03 -4.72
CA THR A 374 -4.89 20.82 -3.28
C THR A 374 -4.98 19.33 -2.94
N ILE A 375 -4.39 18.90 -1.81
CA ILE A 375 -4.52 17.56 -1.24
C ILE A 375 -5.09 17.62 0.17
N GLY A 376 -5.54 16.46 0.69
CA GLY A 376 -6.10 16.34 2.02
C GLY A 376 -7.56 16.78 2.14
N VAL A 377 -8.29 16.11 3.06
CA VAL A 377 -9.67 16.45 3.44
C VAL A 377 -9.79 16.80 4.93
N PHE A 378 -8.85 16.36 5.75
CA PHE A 378 -8.75 16.77 7.16
C PHE A 378 -8.43 18.26 7.27
N LYS A 379 -7.42 18.69 6.53
CA LYS A 379 -7.07 20.09 6.25
C LYS A 379 -6.66 20.16 4.79
N GLN A 380 -7.30 21.04 4.00
CA GLN A 380 -6.87 21.24 2.62
C GLN A 380 -5.49 21.89 2.57
N LEU A 381 -4.57 21.28 1.84
CA LEU A 381 -3.18 21.70 1.69
C LEU A 381 -2.93 22.15 0.25
N ASN A 382 -2.54 23.42 0.08
CA ASN A 382 -2.02 23.95 -1.17
C ASN A 382 -0.51 23.69 -1.30
N MET A 383 0.10 24.10 -2.41
CA MET A 383 1.52 23.87 -2.67
C MET A 383 2.44 24.46 -1.57
N LYS A 384 2.12 25.66 -1.04
CA LYS A 384 2.90 26.28 0.04
C LYS A 384 2.79 25.53 1.37
N ASP A 385 1.64 24.91 1.63
CA ASP A 385 1.46 24.07 2.82
C ASP A 385 2.28 22.78 2.68
N MET A 386 2.32 22.17 1.48
CA MET A 386 3.15 21.02 1.16
C MET A 386 4.64 21.33 1.34
N GLU A 387 5.12 22.47 0.83
CA GLU A 387 6.51 22.96 1.06
C GLU A 387 6.84 23.04 2.54
N LYS A 388 5.95 23.63 3.36
CA LYS A 388 6.16 23.74 4.80
C LYS A 388 6.25 22.35 5.47
N ILE A 389 5.38 21.41 5.09
CA ILE A 389 5.41 20.06 5.65
C ILE A 389 6.73 19.37 5.32
N TYR A 390 7.19 19.44 4.07
CA TYR A 390 8.51 18.89 3.69
C TYR A 390 9.66 19.60 4.43
N ALA A 391 9.60 20.91 4.58
CA ALA A 391 10.61 21.67 5.33
C ALA A 391 10.62 21.31 6.83
N MET A 392 9.46 21.03 7.42
CA MET A 392 9.37 20.55 8.81
C MET A 392 9.91 19.11 8.96
N ALA A 393 9.83 18.31 7.92
CA ALA A 393 10.32 16.93 7.91
C ALA A 393 11.83 16.82 7.62
N ARG A 394 12.51 17.89 7.26
CA ARG A 394 13.95 17.95 6.96
C ARG A 394 14.87 17.79 8.20
#